data_15d43ed8c33d0aa012f57bff8e43dd13
#
_entry.id   15d43ed8c33d0aa012f57bff8e43dd13
#
_cell.length_a   1.000
_cell.length_b   1.000
_cell.length_c   1.000
_cell.angle_alpha   90.00
_cell.angle_beta   90.00
_cell.angle_gamma   90.00
#
_symmetry.space_group_name_H-M   'P 1'
#
loop_
_entity.id
_entity.type
_entity.pdbx_description
1 polymer ?
#
loop_
_entity_poly.entity_id
_entity_poly.type
_entity_poly.pdbx_seq_one_letter_code
_entity_poly.pdbx_strand_id
1 'polypeptide(L)'
;FSTEEFCEKVKTAKRHIFEGDIFQVVPSNPRTAKAEGSLFDTYRVLRGQNPSPYMFYFTSEDVEIAGASPETLARLQDGRLFTYPLAGTRPRGATPEEDQALEAELLADEKERAEHDMLVDLGRNDLGRVSQLGSVAVEEYRNVLRFSRIMHIGSTVTGQLAEGKDAVDVMDSILPAGT
;
A
#
# COMPACT_ATOMS: atom_id res chain seq x y z
N PHE A 1 2.96 5.71 23.45
CA PHE A 1 1.87 6.59 23.92
C PHE A 1 0.89 5.80 24.77
N SER A 2 0.32 6.44 25.82
CA SER A 2 -0.86 5.93 26.49
C SER A 2 -2.09 6.02 25.57
N THR A 3 -3.21 5.42 25.98
CA THR A 3 -4.47 5.52 25.24
C THR A 3 -4.95 6.96 25.13
N GLU A 4 -4.83 7.72 26.24
CA GLU A 4 -5.23 9.11 26.32
C GLU A 4 -4.39 9.99 25.39
N GLU A 5 -3.05 9.84 25.43
CA GLU A 5 -2.13 10.57 24.56
C GLU A 5 -2.39 10.26 23.07
N PHE A 6 -2.69 8.99 22.76
CA PHE A 6 -3.01 8.61 21.38
C PHE A 6 -4.33 9.21 20.92
N CYS A 7 -5.36 9.21 21.77
CA CYS A 7 -6.64 9.86 21.46
C CYS A 7 -6.49 11.37 21.19
N GLU A 8 -5.64 12.09 21.96
CA GLU A 8 -5.40 13.50 21.70
C GLU A 8 -4.68 13.74 20.35
N LYS A 9 -3.73 12.88 19.99
CA LYS A 9 -3.09 12.92 18.65
C LYS A 9 -4.11 12.71 17.52
N VAL A 10 -5.03 11.75 17.69
CA VAL A 10 -6.11 11.50 16.73
C VAL A 10 -7.04 12.71 16.62
N LYS A 11 -7.40 13.36 17.72
CA LYS A 11 -8.20 14.59 17.69
C LYS A 11 -7.49 15.71 16.93
N THR A 12 -6.19 15.89 17.15
CA THR A 12 -5.36 16.87 16.43
C THR A 12 -5.32 16.56 14.94
N ALA A 13 -5.09 15.31 14.57
CA ALA A 13 -5.10 14.87 13.18
C ALA A 13 -6.45 15.14 12.50
N LYS A 14 -7.57 14.80 13.15
CA LYS A 14 -8.92 15.07 12.64
C LYS A 14 -9.19 16.55 12.43
N ARG A 15 -8.64 17.43 13.28
CA ARG A 15 -8.74 18.88 13.08
C ARG A 15 -8.03 19.32 11.81
N HIS A 16 -6.79 18.87 11.56
CA HIS A 16 -6.04 19.20 10.34
C HIS A 16 -6.73 18.68 9.07
N ILE A 17 -7.38 17.50 9.14
CA ILE A 17 -8.19 17.01 8.02
C ILE A 17 -9.40 17.94 7.78
N PHE A 18 -10.08 18.36 8.85
CA PHE A 18 -11.24 19.25 8.75
C PHE A 18 -10.87 20.65 8.22
N GLU A 19 -9.70 21.17 8.61
CA GLU A 19 -9.15 22.45 8.17
C GLU A 19 -8.62 22.40 6.73
N GLY A 20 -8.50 21.21 6.14
CA GLY A 20 -8.01 21.01 4.78
C GLY A 20 -6.49 21.03 4.62
N ASP A 21 -5.76 20.93 5.72
CA ASP A 21 -4.28 20.89 5.70
C ASP A 21 -3.74 19.56 5.16
N ILE A 22 -4.45 18.47 5.43
CA ILE A 22 -4.11 17.12 5.01
C ILE A 22 -5.37 16.33 4.66
N PHE A 23 -5.25 15.31 3.81
CA PHE A 23 -6.34 14.38 3.49
C PHE A 23 -6.31 13.13 4.38
N GLN A 24 -5.12 12.66 4.71
CA GLN A 24 -4.88 11.45 5.46
C GLN A 24 -3.62 11.58 6.32
N VAL A 25 -3.59 10.87 7.44
CA VAL A 25 -2.41 10.67 8.27
C VAL A 25 -2.51 9.35 9.02
N VAL A 26 -1.41 8.66 9.17
CA VAL A 26 -1.32 7.41 9.92
C VAL A 26 -0.56 7.64 11.22
N PRO A 27 -1.27 7.90 12.36
CA PRO A 27 -0.60 7.97 13.65
C PRO A 27 -0.05 6.61 14.02
N SER A 28 1.24 6.52 14.32
CA SER A 28 1.88 5.27 14.71
C SER A 28 2.29 5.26 16.18
N ASN A 29 2.27 4.08 16.78
CA ASN A 29 2.73 3.86 18.15
C ASN A 29 3.75 2.70 18.14
N PRO A 30 5.05 2.98 18.07
CA PRO A 30 6.07 1.95 17.98
C PRO A 30 6.08 1.10 19.25
N ARG A 31 6.24 -0.20 19.07
CA ARG A 31 6.45 -1.15 20.15
C ARG A 31 7.85 -1.73 20.05
N THR A 32 8.57 -1.70 21.15
CA THR A 32 9.89 -2.29 21.25
C THR A 32 9.89 -3.42 22.26
N ALA A 33 10.62 -4.48 21.96
CA ALA A 33 10.86 -5.58 22.89
C ALA A 33 12.30 -6.06 22.75
N LYS A 34 12.83 -6.60 23.85
CA LYS A 34 14.14 -7.27 23.78
C LYS A 34 13.97 -8.57 23.00
N ALA A 35 14.81 -8.76 21.99
CA ALA A 35 14.90 -10.02 21.24
C ALA A 35 16.26 -10.69 21.53
N GLU A 36 16.28 -12.01 21.45
CA GLU A 36 17.49 -12.82 21.57
C GLU A 36 17.64 -13.70 20.32
N GLY A 37 18.85 -13.87 19.84
CA GLY A 37 19.14 -14.59 18.60
C GLY A 37 19.00 -13.72 17.36
N SER A 38 19.17 -14.33 16.19
CA SER A 38 19.11 -13.67 14.90
C SER A 38 17.67 -13.64 14.34
N LEU A 39 17.30 -12.54 13.69
CA LEU A 39 16.06 -12.45 12.91
C LEU A 39 16.04 -13.40 11.70
N PHE A 40 17.18 -13.96 11.31
CA PHE A 40 17.22 -14.93 10.22
C PHE A 40 16.38 -16.18 10.51
N ASP A 41 16.40 -16.69 11.73
CA ASP A 41 15.56 -17.83 12.11
C ASP A 41 14.08 -17.47 12.13
N THR A 42 13.74 -16.26 12.59
CA THR A 42 12.39 -15.72 12.49
C THR A 42 11.94 -15.61 11.02
N TYR A 43 12.80 -15.10 10.14
CA TYR A 43 12.54 -15.03 8.70
C TYR A 43 12.28 -16.40 8.07
N ARG A 44 13.05 -17.41 8.44
CA ARG A 44 12.86 -18.80 7.95
C ARG A 44 11.48 -19.36 8.33
N VAL A 45 11.01 -19.08 9.55
CA VAL A 45 9.66 -19.46 9.99
C VAL A 45 8.60 -18.64 9.25
N LEU A 46 8.77 -17.33 9.18
CA LEU A 46 7.85 -16.42 8.48
C LEU A 46 7.63 -16.85 7.01
N ARG A 47 8.71 -17.20 6.33
CA ARG A 47 8.69 -17.65 4.93
C ARG A 47 7.85 -18.91 4.71
N GLY A 48 7.79 -19.80 5.70
CA GLY A 48 6.98 -21.02 5.64
C GLY A 48 5.51 -20.81 6.05
N GLN A 49 5.27 -19.89 6.96
CA GLN A 49 3.92 -19.66 7.52
C GLN A 49 3.10 -18.63 6.75
N ASN A 50 3.75 -17.58 6.26
CA ASN A 50 3.10 -16.47 5.58
C ASN A 50 3.89 -16.01 4.35
N PRO A 51 3.96 -16.85 3.29
CA PRO A 51 4.65 -16.48 2.06
C PRO A 51 3.96 -15.27 1.41
N SER A 52 4.75 -14.35 0.88
CA SER A 52 4.26 -13.20 0.13
C SER A 52 5.17 -12.91 -1.07
N PRO A 53 4.70 -12.11 -2.05
CA PRO A 53 5.47 -11.79 -3.25
C PRO A 53 6.85 -11.19 -2.96
N TYR A 54 6.94 -10.39 -1.90
CA TYR A 54 8.20 -9.76 -1.49
C TYR A 54 8.61 -10.28 -0.12
N MET A 55 9.58 -11.17 -0.11
CA MET A 55 10.19 -11.74 1.10
C MET A 55 11.62 -11.24 1.16
N PHE A 56 12.01 -10.61 2.26
CA PHE A 56 13.37 -10.10 2.40
C PHE A 56 13.94 -10.32 3.80
N TYR A 57 15.23 -10.50 3.83
CA TYR A 57 16.07 -10.45 5.00
C TYR A 57 17.30 -9.61 4.66
N PHE A 58 17.55 -8.63 5.46
CA PHE A 58 18.70 -7.74 5.33
C PHE A 58 19.45 -7.69 6.65
N THR A 59 20.78 -7.72 6.61
CA THR A 59 21.65 -7.58 7.76
C THR A 59 22.83 -6.67 7.44
N SER A 60 23.21 -5.84 8.40
CA SER A 60 24.43 -5.05 8.43
C SER A 60 25.07 -5.12 9.81
N GLU A 61 26.10 -4.31 10.07
CA GLU A 61 26.77 -4.29 11.39
C GLU A 61 25.83 -3.96 12.54
N ASP A 62 24.86 -3.07 12.31
CA ASP A 62 24.02 -2.49 13.36
C ASP A 62 22.54 -2.89 13.28
N VAL A 63 22.13 -3.54 12.19
CA VAL A 63 20.71 -3.75 11.91
C VAL A 63 20.44 -5.10 11.25
N GLU A 64 19.40 -5.79 11.73
CA GLU A 64 18.76 -6.90 11.02
C GLU A 64 17.31 -6.53 10.72
N ILE A 65 16.86 -6.75 9.49
CA ILE A 65 15.48 -6.54 9.06
C ILE A 65 14.96 -7.79 8.37
N ALA A 66 13.82 -8.27 8.80
CA ALA A 66 13.11 -9.37 8.16
C ALA A 66 11.68 -8.91 7.83
N GLY A 67 11.20 -9.23 6.65
CA GLY A 67 9.86 -8.83 6.25
C GLY A 67 9.23 -9.70 5.18
N ALA A 68 7.91 -9.56 5.11
CA ALA A 68 7.03 -10.14 4.11
C ALA A 68 6.02 -9.08 3.71
N SER A 69 5.97 -8.70 2.43
CA SER A 69 5.03 -7.72 1.91
C SER A 69 4.22 -8.32 0.75
N PRO A 70 2.90 -8.20 0.75
CA PRO A 70 2.06 -8.60 -0.37
C PRO A 70 1.95 -7.50 -1.43
N GLU A 71 2.36 -6.28 -1.14
CA GLU A 71 2.08 -5.10 -1.92
C GLU A 71 3.27 -4.68 -2.78
N THR A 72 2.98 -4.30 -4.03
CA THR A 72 3.96 -3.74 -4.96
C THR A 72 3.86 -2.23 -4.94
N LEU A 73 4.87 -1.55 -4.40
CA LEU A 73 4.93 -0.09 -4.39
C LEU A 73 5.00 0.47 -5.81
N ALA A 74 5.98 0.00 -6.59
CA ALA A 74 6.10 0.28 -8.02
C ALA A 74 6.85 -0.84 -8.74
N ARG A 75 6.64 -0.95 -10.04
CA ARG A 75 7.37 -1.86 -10.92
C ARG A 75 7.78 -1.11 -12.19
N LEU A 76 9.05 -1.23 -12.55
CA LEU A 76 9.58 -0.82 -13.84
C LEU A 76 9.93 -2.07 -14.62
N GLN A 77 9.34 -2.24 -15.79
CA GLN A 77 9.59 -3.37 -16.67
C GLN A 77 9.56 -2.92 -18.14
N ASP A 78 10.65 -3.15 -18.85
CA ASP A 78 10.78 -2.82 -20.28
C ASP A 78 10.43 -1.36 -20.60
N GLY A 79 10.86 -0.42 -19.72
CA GLY A 79 10.57 1.01 -19.84
C GLY A 79 9.15 1.41 -19.43
N ARG A 80 8.32 0.47 -19.00
CA ARG A 80 6.95 0.70 -18.54
C ARG A 80 6.87 0.67 -17.03
N LEU A 81 6.17 1.65 -16.48
CA LEU A 81 5.94 1.85 -15.06
C LEU A 81 4.57 1.34 -14.66
N PHE A 82 4.47 0.80 -13.46
CA PHE A 82 3.23 0.33 -12.87
C PHE A 82 3.20 0.66 -11.37
N THR A 83 2.02 1.06 -10.89
CA THR A 83 1.68 1.01 -9.47
C THR A 83 0.27 0.42 -9.32
N TYR A 84 0.00 -0.17 -8.16
CA TYR A 84 -1.20 -0.98 -7.92
C TYR A 84 -1.91 -0.51 -6.66
N PRO A 85 -2.62 0.63 -6.71
CA PRO A 85 -3.39 1.10 -5.56
C PRO A 85 -4.38 0.06 -5.08
N LEU A 86 -4.34 -0.23 -3.78
CA LEU A 86 -5.26 -1.14 -3.10
C LEU A 86 -5.92 -0.41 -1.95
N ALA A 87 -7.25 -0.45 -1.87
CA ALA A 87 -8.00 0.07 -0.74
C ALA A 87 -9.31 -0.68 -0.55
N GLY A 88 -9.88 -0.54 0.63
CA GLY A 88 -11.10 -1.25 0.97
C GLY A 88 -10.85 -2.74 1.22
N THR A 89 -11.46 -3.28 2.27
CA THR A 89 -11.28 -4.70 2.63
C THR A 89 -12.60 -5.29 3.08
N ARG A 90 -12.92 -6.47 2.55
CA ARG A 90 -13.96 -7.34 3.10
C ARG A 90 -13.41 -8.76 3.24
N PRO A 91 -13.90 -9.54 4.20
CA PRO A 91 -13.59 -10.97 4.26
C PRO A 91 -14.17 -11.69 3.05
N ARG A 92 -13.66 -12.87 2.77
CA ARG A 92 -14.28 -13.78 1.82
C ARG A 92 -15.55 -14.37 2.41
N GLY A 93 -16.58 -14.51 1.61
CA GLY A 93 -17.80 -15.23 2.00
C GLY A 93 -17.56 -16.73 2.16
N ALA A 94 -18.37 -17.38 3.00
CA ALA A 94 -18.34 -18.83 3.15
C ALA A 94 -19.01 -19.55 1.98
N THR A 95 -19.90 -18.85 1.26
CA THR A 95 -20.56 -19.33 0.04
C THR A 95 -20.34 -18.33 -1.11
N PRO A 96 -20.51 -18.74 -2.37
CA PRO A 96 -20.44 -17.82 -3.51
C PRO A 96 -21.43 -16.65 -3.42
N GLU A 97 -22.61 -16.87 -2.87
CA GLU A 97 -23.65 -15.85 -2.70
C GLU A 97 -23.26 -14.82 -1.66
N GLU A 98 -22.68 -15.26 -0.54
CA GLU A 98 -22.13 -14.37 0.50
C GLU A 98 -20.94 -13.58 -0.04
N ASP A 99 -20.06 -14.22 -0.83
CA ASP A 99 -18.91 -13.57 -1.45
C ASP A 99 -19.34 -12.43 -2.39
N GLN A 100 -20.38 -12.67 -3.20
CA GLN A 100 -20.98 -11.66 -4.08
C GLN A 100 -21.66 -10.52 -3.29
N ALA A 101 -22.33 -10.83 -2.20
CA ALA A 101 -22.96 -9.82 -1.36
C ALA A 101 -21.92 -8.91 -0.70
N LEU A 102 -20.83 -9.47 -0.19
CA LEU A 102 -19.70 -8.71 0.39
C LEU A 102 -18.96 -7.87 -0.66
N GLU A 103 -18.82 -8.37 -1.89
CA GLU A 103 -18.29 -7.59 -3.01
C GLU A 103 -19.18 -6.40 -3.34
N ALA A 104 -20.49 -6.62 -3.45
CA ALA A 104 -21.44 -5.55 -3.74
C ALA A 104 -21.45 -4.49 -2.62
N GLU A 105 -21.37 -4.91 -1.35
CA GLU A 105 -21.22 -4.01 -0.22
C GLU A 105 -19.93 -3.18 -0.31
N LEU A 106 -18.79 -3.83 -0.60
CA LEU A 106 -17.50 -3.16 -0.74
C LEU A 106 -17.53 -2.08 -1.83
N LEU A 107 -18.07 -2.43 -2.99
CA LEU A 107 -18.17 -1.50 -4.12
C LEU A 107 -19.19 -0.37 -3.91
N ALA A 108 -20.17 -0.56 -3.02
CA ALA A 108 -21.15 0.46 -2.65
C ALA A 108 -20.66 1.42 -1.55
N ASP A 109 -19.62 1.03 -0.80
CA ASP A 109 -19.10 1.81 0.32
C ASP A 109 -18.41 3.09 -0.17
N GLU A 110 -19.04 4.26 0.10
CA GLU A 110 -18.55 5.56 -0.37
C GLU A 110 -17.19 5.92 0.22
N LYS A 111 -16.95 5.56 1.49
CA LYS A 111 -15.66 5.83 2.17
C LYS A 111 -14.54 5.03 1.51
N GLU A 112 -14.73 3.73 1.31
CA GLU A 112 -13.72 2.85 0.72
C GLU A 112 -13.43 3.26 -0.74
N ARG A 113 -14.45 3.68 -1.48
CA ARG A 113 -14.30 4.22 -2.84
C ARG A 113 -13.52 5.52 -2.87
N ALA A 114 -13.85 6.47 -1.98
CA ALA A 114 -13.16 7.76 -1.91
C ALA A 114 -11.68 7.58 -1.52
N GLU A 115 -11.37 6.69 -0.57
CA GLU A 115 -10.01 6.34 -0.21
C GLU A 115 -9.26 5.73 -1.40
N HIS A 116 -9.89 4.79 -2.10
CA HIS A 116 -9.29 4.17 -3.28
C HIS A 116 -8.99 5.19 -4.40
N ASP A 117 -9.93 6.09 -4.69
CA ASP A 117 -9.74 7.13 -5.71
C ASP A 117 -8.58 8.07 -5.36
N MET A 118 -8.45 8.41 -4.09
CA MET A 118 -7.32 9.21 -3.59
C MET A 118 -5.99 8.49 -3.86
N LEU A 119 -5.90 7.19 -3.60
CA LEU A 119 -4.69 6.40 -3.85
C LEU A 119 -4.40 6.24 -5.35
N VAL A 120 -5.43 6.12 -6.19
CA VAL A 120 -5.27 6.10 -7.65
C VAL A 120 -4.72 7.45 -8.14
N ASP A 121 -5.22 8.55 -7.63
CA ASP A 121 -4.74 9.89 -7.99
C ASP A 121 -3.30 10.12 -7.50
N LEU A 122 -2.96 9.66 -6.32
CA LEU A 122 -1.60 9.65 -5.80
C LEU A 122 -0.66 8.88 -6.74
N GLY A 123 -1.02 7.65 -7.11
CA GLY A 123 -0.23 6.83 -8.03
C GLY A 123 -0.05 7.47 -9.42
N ARG A 124 -1.09 8.13 -9.93
CA ARG A 124 -1.01 8.91 -11.19
C ARG A 124 -0.03 10.08 -11.06
N ASN A 125 -0.09 10.80 -9.95
CA ASN A 125 0.81 11.92 -9.69
C ASN A 125 2.27 11.46 -9.55
N ASP A 126 2.51 10.42 -8.79
CA ASP A 126 3.85 9.88 -8.54
C ASP A 126 4.50 9.36 -9.83
N LEU A 127 3.80 8.53 -10.59
CA LEU A 127 4.29 8.08 -11.90
C LEU A 127 4.41 9.23 -12.89
N GLY A 128 3.54 10.24 -12.82
CA GLY A 128 3.56 11.40 -13.72
C GLY A 128 4.86 12.20 -13.66
N ARG A 129 5.55 12.19 -12.53
CA ARG A 129 6.82 12.90 -12.32
C ARG A 129 7.98 12.32 -13.13
N VAL A 130 7.91 11.06 -13.51
CA VAL A 130 8.97 10.32 -14.19
C VAL A 130 8.52 9.69 -15.51
N SER A 131 7.27 9.88 -15.89
CA SER A 131 6.70 9.36 -17.13
C SER A 131 6.78 10.36 -18.28
N GLN A 132 6.76 9.86 -19.49
CA GLN A 132 6.55 10.68 -20.68
C GLN A 132 5.20 11.41 -20.58
N LEU A 133 5.17 12.66 -21.00
CA LEU A 133 3.95 13.48 -20.94
C LEU A 133 2.79 12.81 -21.69
N GLY A 134 1.66 12.67 -21.03
CA GLY A 134 0.46 12.06 -21.60
C GLY A 134 0.44 10.53 -21.60
N SER A 135 1.49 9.85 -21.08
CA SER A 135 1.55 8.38 -21.05
C SER A 135 0.92 7.74 -19.81
N VAL A 136 0.63 8.53 -18.78
CA VAL A 136 0.04 8.00 -17.55
C VAL A 136 -1.44 7.65 -17.78
N ALA A 137 -1.79 6.40 -17.51
CA ALA A 137 -3.13 5.87 -17.69
C ALA A 137 -3.56 5.00 -16.49
N VAL A 138 -4.87 4.94 -16.25
CA VAL A 138 -5.48 3.95 -15.37
C VAL A 138 -6.05 2.85 -16.26
N GLU A 139 -5.40 1.69 -16.31
CA GLU A 139 -5.80 0.58 -17.20
C GLU A 139 -6.90 -0.27 -16.60
N GLU A 140 -6.82 -0.50 -15.29
CA GLU A 140 -7.86 -1.16 -14.51
C GLU A 140 -8.28 -0.24 -13.39
N TYR A 141 -9.57 -0.12 -13.18
CA TYR A 141 -10.11 0.81 -12.19
C TYR A 141 -11.18 0.15 -11.33
N ARG A 142 -10.96 0.15 -10.03
CA ARG A 142 -11.87 -0.39 -9.01
C ARG A 142 -12.26 -1.86 -9.24
N ASN A 143 -11.34 -2.69 -9.70
CA ASN A 143 -11.55 -4.12 -9.79
C ASN A 143 -11.53 -4.77 -8.41
N VAL A 144 -12.38 -5.77 -8.19
CA VAL A 144 -12.32 -6.54 -6.95
C VAL A 144 -11.31 -7.67 -7.08
N LEU A 145 -10.24 -7.56 -6.30
CA LEU A 145 -9.18 -8.55 -6.22
C LEU A 145 -9.47 -9.50 -5.07
N ARG A 146 -9.62 -10.78 -5.39
CA ARG A 146 -9.93 -11.84 -4.42
C ARG A 146 -8.68 -12.59 -4.02
N PHE A 147 -8.37 -12.54 -2.73
CA PHE A 147 -7.32 -13.33 -2.11
C PHE A 147 -7.91 -14.51 -1.33
N SER A 148 -7.10 -15.32 -0.71
CA SER A 148 -7.54 -16.51 -0.01
C SER A 148 -8.53 -16.24 1.14
N ARG A 149 -8.40 -15.12 1.84
CA ARG A 149 -9.19 -14.79 3.04
C ARG A 149 -9.91 -13.45 2.97
N ILE A 150 -9.52 -12.60 2.05
CA ILE A 150 -10.02 -11.22 1.94
C ILE A 150 -10.19 -10.84 0.47
N MET A 151 -10.96 -9.78 0.21
CA MET A 151 -11.03 -9.09 -1.06
C MET A 151 -10.74 -7.60 -0.88
N HIS A 152 -10.17 -6.97 -1.90
CA HIS A 152 -9.84 -5.56 -1.95
C HIS A 152 -10.34 -4.92 -3.24
N ILE A 153 -10.54 -3.60 -3.21
CA ILE A 153 -10.65 -2.79 -4.44
C ILE A 153 -9.22 -2.51 -4.92
N GLY A 154 -8.93 -2.83 -6.16
CA GLY A 154 -7.64 -2.61 -6.78
C GLY A 154 -7.74 -1.88 -8.11
N SER A 155 -6.72 -1.11 -8.42
CA SER A 155 -6.53 -0.44 -9.73
C SER A 155 -5.11 -0.65 -10.23
N THR A 156 -4.92 -0.47 -11.54
CA THR A 156 -3.60 -0.48 -12.16
C THR A 156 -3.36 0.86 -12.82
N VAL A 157 -2.37 1.59 -12.33
CA VAL A 157 -1.90 2.83 -12.95
C VAL A 157 -0.59 2.54 -13.65
N THR A 158 -0.47 3.00 -14.90
CA THR A 158 0.71 2.77 -15.74
C THR A 158 1.25 4.07 -16.30
N GLY A 159 2.51 4.03 -16.74
CA GLY A 159 3.17 5.12 -17.45
C GLY A 159 4.35 4.62 -18.27
N GLN A 160 4.77 5.37 -19.25
CA GLN A 160 6.01 5.11 -20.00
C GLN A 160 7.12 5.94 -19.38
N LEU A 161 8.24 5.31 -19.00
CA LEU A 161 9.38 6.01 -18.43
C LEU A 161 9.88 7.10 -19.39
N ALA A 162 10.11 8.30 -18.88
CA ALA A 162 10.63 9.41 -19.68
C ALA A 162 12.09 9.16 -20.08
N GLU A 163 12.52 9.74 -21.19
CA GLU A 163 13.90 9.68 -21.64
C GLU A 163 14.85 10.29 -20.59
N GLY A 164 15.98 9.64 -20.34
CA GLY A 164 16.95 10.06 -19.33
C GLY A 164 16.59 9.75 -17.89
N LYS A 165 15.45 9.08 -17.65
CA LYS A 165 15.04 8.60 -16.32
C LYS A 165 15.39 7.13 -16.15
N ASP A 166 15.64 6.74 -14.89
CA ASP A 166 15.97 5.37 -14.52
C ASP A 166 15.18 4.87 -13.28
N ALA A 167 15.52 3.70 -12.78
CA ALA A 167 14.86 3.10 -11.61
C ALA A 167 15.06 3.92 -10.32
N VAL A 168 16.14 4.66 -10.21
CA VAL A 168 16.41 5.52 -9.03
C VAL A 168 15.46 6.72 -9.05
N ASP A 169 15.27 7.36 -10.22
CA ASP A 169 14.28 8.42 -10.38
C ASP A 169 12.86 7.94 -10.02
N VAL A 170 12.52 6.69 -10.39
CA VAL A 170 11.23 6.10 -10.02
C VAL A 170 11.11 5.97 -8.51
N MET A 171 12.14 5.48 -7.83
CA MET A 171 12.16 5.40 -6.37
C MET A 171 11.98 6.79 -5.74
N ASP A 172 12.71 7.80 -6.21
CA ASP A 172 12.61 9.17 -5.73
C ASP A 172 11.23 9.80 -5.97
N SER A 173 10.52 9.37 -7.03
CA SER A 173 9.19 9.89 -7.32
C SER A 173 8.09 9.37 -6.38
N ILE A 174 8.27 8.17 -5.82
CA ILE A 174 7.28 7.48 -4.99
C ILE A 174 7.63 7.47 -3.49
N LEU A 175 8.83 7.87 -3.11
CA LEU A 175 9.26 7.93 -1.71
C LEU A 175 9.31 9.37 -1.21
N PRO A 176 8.87 9.63 0.05
CA PRO A 176 8.13 8.69 0.89
C PRO A 176 6.78 8.33 0.28
N ALA A 177 6.35 7.08 0.44
CA ALA A 177 5.04 6.67 -0.02
C ALA A 177 3.94 7.52 0.63
N GLY A 178 2.89 7.81 -0.11
CA GLY A 178 1.83 8.72 0.33
C GLY A 178 1.03 8.20 1.52
N THR A 179 0.98 6.93 1.70
CA THR A 179 0.50 6.25 2.92
C THR A 179 0.97 4.82 2.96
#